data_ce6297fde8f2cdda729c1653ee4966c9
#
_entry.id   ce6297fde8f2cdda729c1653ee4966c9
#
_cell.length_a   1.000
_cell.length_b   1.000
_cell.length_c   1.000
_cell.angle_alpha   90.00
_cell.angle_beta   90.00
_cell.angle_gamma   90.00
#
_symmetry.space_group_name_H-M   'P 1'
#
loop_
_entity.id
_entity.type
_entity.pdbx_description
1 polymer ?
#
loop_
_entity_poly.entity_id
_entity_poly.type
_entity_poly.pdbx_seq_one_letter_code
_entity_poly.pdbx_strand_id
1 'polypeptide(L)'
;MSYKVKKAAVLGSGVMGSGIACHLANVGIDVLMLDIQPNDKSIKNKNFIADESLKNAIKSRPNPLYKKEYASRITTGNFDDDFEKIKDADWIIEVIVENLEIKKTVFEKVEKYKSDHAFVTSNTSSIPISLLCEGRSDNFKSKFCGTHFFNPPRYLRLFEVIPHTDSDPSLISFLMEFGDVILGKQTVLCKDTPGFIGNRIGVMLSLIHIS
;
A
#
# COMPACT_ATOMS: atom_id res chain seq x y z
N MET A 1 -12.49 4.48 -18.56
CA MET A 1 -12.28 3.03 -18.32
C MET A 1 -12.75 2.72 -16.90
N SER A 2 -13.45 1.60 -16.68
CA SER A 2 -13.84 1.21 -15.31
C SER A 2 -12.71 0.45 -14.67
N TYR A 3 -12.13 0.96 -13.59
CA TYR A 3 -11.13 0.24 -12.79
C TYR A 3 -11.76 -0.98 -12.13
N LYS A 4 -11.00 -2.07 -12.03
CA LYS A 4 -11.37 -3.29 -11.29
C LYS A 4 -10.16 -3.79 -10.56
N VAL A 5 -10.31 -4.31 -9.34
CA VAL A 5 -9.23 -4.89 -8.57
C VAL A 5 -9.57 -6.34 -8.24
N LYS A 6 -8.85 -7.27 -8.84
CA LYS A 6 -8.89 -8.69 -8.52
C LYS A 6 -7.56 -9.15 -7.92
N LYS A 7 -6.46 -8.53 -8.35
CA LYS A 7 -5.12 -8.82 -7.88
C LYS A 7 -4.43 -7.54 -7.43
N ALA A 8 -3.78 -7.58 -6.30
CA ALA A 8 -2.97 -6.48 -5.79
C ALA A 8 -1.54 -6.95 -5.50
N ALA A 9 -0.60 -6.01 -5.62
CA ALA A 9 0.76 -6.20 -5.12
C ALA A 9 1.02 -5.22 -3.98
N VAL A 10 1.49 -5.72 -2.85
CA VAL A 10 1.90 -4.93 -1.68
C VAL A 10 3.41 -4.98 -1.58
N LEU A 11 4.05 -3.83 -1.73
CA LEU A 11 5.51 -3.69 -1.70
C LEU A 11 5.94 -3.22 -0.31
N GLY A 12 6.54 -4.11 0.47
CA GLY A 12 6.83 -3.97 1.88
C GLY A 12 5.88 -4.81 2.73
N SER A 13 6.42 -5.68 3.59
CA SER A 13 5.65 -6.61 4.42
C SER A 13 5.63 -6.24 5.91
N GLY A 14 6.10 -5.05 6.28
CA GLY A 14 6.05 -4.57 7.65
C GLY A 14 4.63 -4.60 8.25
N VAL A 15 4.45 -4.03 9.44
CA VAL A 15 3.16 -4.02 10.17
C VAL A 15 2.02 -3.53 9.29
N MET A 16 2.22 -2.41 8.58
CA MET A 16 1.20 -1.87 7.68
C MET A 16 1.00 -2.74 6.45
N GLY A 17 2.09 -3.15 5.77
CA GLY A 17 1.99 -3.93 4.53
C GLY A 17 1.32 -5.28 4.73
N SER A 18 1.70 -6.05 5.76
CA SER A 18 1.04 -7.32 6.09
C SER A 18 -0.41 -7.12 6.52
N GLY A 19 -0.71 -6.04 7.25
CA GLY A 19 -2.08 -5.69 7.63
C GLY A 19 -2.95 -5.31 6.43
N ILE A 20 -2.43 -4.53 5.48
CA ILE A 20 -3.11 -4.17 4.22
C ILE A 20 -3.33 -5.42 3.37
N ALA A 21 -2.30 -6.28 3.20
CA ALA A 21 -2.42 -7.53 2.47
C ALA A 21 -3.53 -8.42 3.04
N CYS A 22 -3.59 -8.58 4.36
CA CYS A 22 -4.66 -9.31 5.03
C CYS A 22 -6.04 -8.66 4.80
N HIS A 23 -6.13 -7.33 4.83
CA HIS A 23 -7.38 -6.63 4.62
C HIS A 23 -7.90 -6.79 3.18
N LEU A 24 -7.03 -6.73 2.19
CA LEU A 24 -7.38 -7.01 0.79
C LEU A 24 -7.80 -8.47 0.59
N ALA A 25 -7.11 -9.43 1.21
CA ALA A 25 -7.49 -10.84 1.18
C ALA A 25 -8.88 -11.10 1.78
N ASN A 26 -9.27 -10.33 2.83
CA ASN A 26 -10.60 -10.41 3.44
C ASN A 26 -11.73 -10.09 2.47
N VAL A 27 -11.50 -9.16 1.53
CA VAL A 27 -12.50 -8.73 0.55
C VAL A 27 -12.39 -9.47 -0.80
N GLY A 28 -11.60 -10.56 -0.82
CA GLY A 28 -11.56 -11.47 -1.96
C GLY A 28 -10.52 -11.13 -3.03
N ILE A 29 -9.55 -10.28 -2.72
CA ILE A 29 -8.46 -9.90 -3.63
C ILE A 29 -7.29 -10.85 -3.41
N ASP A 30 -6.70 -11.37 -4.50
CA ASP A 30 -5.44 -12.10 -4.47
C ASP A 30 -4.28 -11.11 -4.33
N VAL A 31 -3.38 -11.37 -3.39
CA VAL A 31 -2.30 -10.43 -3.03
C VAL A 31 -0.94 -11.07 -3.23
N LEU A 32 -0.08 -10.39 -3.97
CA LEU A 32 1.36 -10.64 -3.98
C LEU A 32 2.01 -9.68 -2.98
N MET A 33 2.59 -10.20 -1.90
CA MET A 33 3.28 -9.39 -0.89
C MET A 33 4.78 -9.59 -0.99
N LEU A 34 5.51 -8.54 -1.36
CA LEU A 34 6.95 -8.57 -1.59
C LEU A 34 7.70 -7.77 -0.52
N ASP A 35 8.89 -8.26 -0.16
CA ASP A 35 9.84 -7.54 0.69
C ASP A 35 11.28 -7.77 0.24
N ILE A 36 12.24 -7.18 0.92
CA ILE A 36 13.66 -7.43 0.69
C ILE A 36 14.04 -8.86 1.12
N GLN A 37 15.11 -9.38 0.56
CA GLN A 37 15.73 -10.61 1.06
C GLN A 37 16.39 -10.38 2.43
N PRO A 38 16.49 -11.41 3.29
CA PRO A 38 17.21 -11.28 4.55
C PRO A 38 18.70 -11.00 4.29
N ASN A 39 19.28 -10.08 5.08
CA ASN A 39 20.71 -9.77 4.99
C ASN A 39 21.60 -10.90 5.54
N ASP A 40 21.04 -11.75 6.41
CA ASP A 40 21.76 -12.88 7.00
C ASP A 40 21.83 -14.04 5.98
N LYS A 41 23.01 -14.28 5.46
CA LYS A 41 23.29 -15.34 4.46
C LYS A 41 23.08 -16.76 4.99
N SER A 42 22.94 -16.96 6.31
CA SER A 42 22.61 -18.26 6.89
C SER A 42 21.13 -18.63 6.65
N ILE A 43 20.26 -17.66 6.38
CA ILE A 43 18.87 -17.85 6.08
C ILE A 43 18.72 -18.20 4.59
N LYS A 44 18.46 -19.48 4.31
CA LYS A 44 18.34 -19.98 2.93
C LYS A 44 17.02 -19.55 2.24
N ASN A 45 15.98 -19.29 3.03
CA ASN A 45 14.70 -18.83 2.48
C ASN A 45 14.80 -17.35 2.10
N LYS A 46 14.83 -17.05 0.82
CA LYS A 46 14.90 -15.67 0.30
C LYS A 46 13.66 -14.84 0.61
N ASN A 47 12.50 -15.48 0.81
CA ASN A 47 11.22 -14.83 1.13
C ASN A 47 10.98 -14.73 2.64
N PHE A 48 11.99 -15.06 3.46
CA PHE A 48 11.86 -15.17 4.91
C PHE A 48 11.19 -13.96 5.56
N ILE A 49 11.53 -12.74 5.14
CA ILE A 49 10.97 -11.51 5.73
C ILE A 49 9.46 -11.43 5.47
N ALA A 50 9.03 -11.63 4.23
CA ALA A 50 7.61 -11.61 3.87
C ALA A 50 6.84 -12.77 4.53
N ASP A 51 7.43 -13.98 4.56
CA ASP A 51 6.81 -15.17 5.17
C ASP A 51 6.58 -14.99 6.67
N GLU A 52 7.62 -14.55 7.42
CA GLU A 52 7.52 -14.32 8.86
C GLU A 52 6.58 -13.14 9.18
N SER A 53 6.57 -12.09 8.35
CA SER A 53 5.65 -10.98 8.51
C SER A 53 4.19 -11.44 8.38
N LEU A 54 3.87 -12.24 7.37
CA LEU A 54 2.54 -12.82 7.20
C LEU A 54 2.16 -13.73 8.38
N LYS A 55 3.06 -14.62 8.76
CA LYS A 55 2.87 -15.54 9.89
C LYS A 55 2.64 -14.81 11.21
N ASN A 56 3.37 -13.73 11.47
CA ASN A 56 3.22 -12.89 12.65
C ASN A 56 1.90 -12.11 12.60
N ALA A 57 1.52 -11.56 11.44
CA ALA A 57 0.26 -10.88 11.27
C ALA A 57 -0.93 -11.80 11.58
N ILE A 58 -0.93 -13.04 11.06
CA ILE A 58 -2.01 -14.03 11.32
C ILE A 58 -2.11 -14.41 12.81
N LYS A 59 -0.99 -14.38 13.55
CA LYS A 59 -0.97 -14.67 14.98
C LYS A 59 -1.29 -13.46 15.86
N SER A 60 -1.26 -12.26 15.31
CA SER A 60 -1.45 -11.04 16.09
C SER A 60 -2.84 -10.91 16.70
N ARG A 61 -2.95 -10.05 17.71
CA ARG A 61 -4.22 -9.67 18.33
C ARG A 61 -4.31 -8.14 18.35
N PRO A 62 -5.38 -7.58 17.78
CA PRO A 62 -6.50 -8.23 17.09
C PRO A 62 -6.09 -8.84 15.74
N ASN A 63 -6.73 -9.94 15.34
CA ASN A 63 -6.37 -10.66 14.09
C ASN A 63 -6.77 -9.85 12.84
N PRO A 64 -5.86 -9.63 11.87
CA PRO A 64 -6.17 -8.88 10.65
C PRO A 64 -7.04 -9.65 9.64
N LEU A 65 -7.12 -10.98 9.72
CA LEU A 65 -7.97 -11.79 8.85
C LEU A 65 -9.34 -12.05 9.49
N TYR A 66 -10.41 -12.07 8.67
CA TYR A 66 -11.75 -12.53 9.10
C TYR A 66 -11.77 -14.03 9.32
N LYS A 67 -11.12 -14.79 8.43
CA LYS A 67 -10.96 -16.25 8.51
C LYS A 67 -9.53 -16.60 8.16
N LYS A 68 -8.96 -17.61 8.83
CA LYS A 68 -7.57 -18.05 8.59
C LYS A 68 -7.35 -18.54 7.16
N GLU A 69 -8.37 -19.14 6.55
CA GLU A 69 -8.32 -19.65 5.17
C GLU A 69 -8.05 -18.55 4.15
N TYR A 70 -8.39 -17.29 4.46
CA TYR A 70 -8.13 -16.15 3.55
C TYR A 70 -6.64 -15.85 3.38
N ALA A 71 -5.78 -16.38 4.27
CA ALA A 71 -4.34 -16.31 4.08
C ALA A 71 -3.88 -16.97 2.78
N SER A 72 -4.61 -17.96 2.25
CA SER A 72 -4.30 -18.62 0.98
C SER A 72 -4.36 -17.69 -0.23
N ARG A 73 -4.99 -16.51 -0.11
CA ARG A 73 -5.00 -15.48 -1.14
C ARG A 73 -3.74 -14.60 -1.14
N ILE A 74 -2.85 -14.78 -0.17
CA ILE A 74 -1.63 -13.99 -0.04
C ILE A 74 -0.45 -14.86 -0.42
N THR A 75 0.22 -14.49 -1.52
CA THR A 75 1.48 -15.09 -1.95
C THR A 75 2.62 -14.16 -1.52
N THR A 76 3.60 -14.70 -0.83
CA THR A 76 4.81 -13.98 -0.42
C THR A 76 5.91 -14.12 -1.45
N GLY A 77 6.81 -13.14 -1.52
CA GLY A 77 7.96 -13.16 -2.41
C GLY A 77 8.98 -12.11 -2.03
N ASN A 78 10.01 -11.93 -2.85
CA ASN A 78 11.05 -10.94 -2.62
C ASN A 78 11.29 -10.02 -3.84
N PHE A 79 11.92 -8.87 -3.57
CA PHE A 79 12.16 -7.84 -4.59
C PHE A 79 13.16 -8.24 -5.67
N ASP A 80 14.00 -9.25 -5.44
CA ASP A 80 15.03 -9.64 -6.40
C ASP A 80 14.51 -10.66 -7.41
N ASP A 81 13.79 -11.69 -6.90
CA ASP A 81 13.36 -12.81 -7.75
C ASP A 81 11.91 -12.67 -8.25
N ASP A 82 11.06 -11.92 -7.54
CA ASP A 82 9.60 -11.92 -7.77
C ASP A 82 9.03 -10.58 -8.24
N PHE A 83 9.85 -9.54 -8.37
CA PHE A 83 9.37 -8.19 -8.68
C PHE A 83 8.59 -8.11 -10.00
N GLU A 84 9.01 -8.85 -11.02
CA GLU A 84 8.33 -8.88 -12.32
C GLU A 84 6.88 -9.39 -12.26
N LYS A 85 6.52 -10.12 -11.20
CA LYS A 85 5.16 -10.65 -11.01
C LYS A 85 4.13 -9.55 -10.74
N ILE A 86 4.57 -8.31 -10.39
CA ILE A 86 3.66 -7.16 -10.24
C ILE A 86 2.92 -6.81 -11.53
N LYS A 87 3.40 -7.26 -12.69
CA LYS A 87 2.73 -7.07 -13.99
C LYS A 87 1.32 -7.64 -14.03
N ASP A 88 1.02 -8.63 -13.18
CA ASP A 88 -0.30 -9.26 -13.10
C ASP A 88 -1.24 -8.55 -12.12
N ALA A 89 -0.77 -7.52 -11.40
CA ALA A 89 -1.56 -6.77 -10.45
C ALA A 89 -2.37 -5.65 -11.13
N ASP A 90 -3.59 -5.44 -10.64
CA ASP A 90 -4.44 -4.31 -11.00
C ASP A 90 -4.10 -3.07 -10.13
N TRP A 91 -3.72 -3.32 -8.87
CA TRP A 91 -3.37 -2.31 -7.88
C TRP A 91 -2.03 -2.64 -7.22
N ILE A 92 -1.07 -1.71 -7.29
CA ILE A 92 0.24 -1.82 -6.65
C ILE A 92 0.30 -0.81 -5.51
N ILE A 93 0.53 -1.28 -4.28
CA ILE A 93 0.54 -0.46 -3.06
C ILE A 93 1.95 -0.47 -2.49
N GLU A 94 2.60 0.66 -2.44
CA GLU A 94 3.90 0.82 -1.82
C GLU A 94 3.73 1.10 -0.31
N VAL A 95 4.40 0.30 0.52
CA VAL A 95 4.35 0.33 1.99
C VAL A 95 5.74 0.11 2.60
N ILE A 96 6.80 0.53 1.91
CA ILE A 96 8.19 0.40 2.38
C ILE A 96 8.56 1.50 3.38
N VAL A 97 9.82 1.50 3.82
CA VAL A 97 10.35 2.51 4.75
C VAL A 97 10.12 3.94 4.26
N GLU A 98 9.88 4.86 5.20
CA GLU A 98 9.57 6.26 4.91
C GLU A 98 10.84 7.03 4.53
N ASN A 99 11.37 6.76 3.34
CA ASN A 99 12.54 7.40 2.76
C ASN A 99 12.29 7.70 1.28
N LEU A 100 12.40 8.98 0.90
CA LEU A 100 12.07 9.46 -0.44
C LEU A 100 12.91 8.77 -1.54
N GLU A 101 14.21 8.65 -1.35
CA GLU A 101 15.11 8.09 -2.37
C GLU A 101 14.87 6.59 -2.57
N ILE A 102 14.64 5.85 -1.48
CA ILE A 102 14.31 4.43 -1.56
C ILE A 102 12.97 4.24 -2.29
N LYS A 103 11.96 5.05 -1.97
CA LYS A 103 10.66 5.00 -2.63
C LYS A 103 10.76 5.35 -4.12
N LYS A 104 11.52 6.38 -4.50
CA LYS A 104 11.77 6.75 -5.90
C LYS A 104 12.42 5.58 -6.68
N THR A 105 13.41 4.91 -6.09
CA THR A 105 14.05 3.72 -6.69
C THR A 105 13.07 2.57 -6.90
N VAL A 106 12.18 2.33 -5.92
CA VAL A 106 11.14 1.30 -6.05
C VAL A 106 10.13 1.68 -7.12
N PHE A 107 9.69 2.95 -7.19
CA PHE A 107 8.75 3.40 -8.23
C PHE A 107 9.35 3.36 -9.64
N GLU A 108 10.65 3.52 -9.78
CA GLU A 108 11.34 3.29 -11.06
C GLU A 108 11.21 1.84 -11.52
N LYS A 109 11.42 0.88 -10.61
CA LYS A 109 11.20 -0.53 -10.91
C LYS A 109 9.70 -0.84 -11.17
N VAL A 110 8.80 -0.24 -10.39
CA VAL A 110 7.35 -0.41 -10.60
C VAL A 110 6.95 0.06 -11.98
N GLU A 111 7.40 1.24 -12.41
CA GLU A 111 7.09 1.78 -13.74
C GLU A 111 7.57 0.87 -14.87
N LYS A 112 8.73 0.23 -14.70
CA LYS A 112 9.30 -0.71 -15.68
C LYS A 112 8.48 -2.00 -15.83
N TYR A 113 7.92 -2.53 -14.74
CA TYR A 113 7.30 -3.85 -14.73
C TYR A 113 5.78 -3.85 -14.64
N LYS A 114 5.16 -2.76 -14.16
CA LYS A 114 3.70 -2.70 -14.07
C LYS A 114 3.04 -2.79 -15.45
N SER A 115 1.84 -3.35 -15.51
CA SER A 115 1.02 -3.27 -16.71
C SER A 115 0.43 -1.87 -16.91
N ASP A 116 0.04 -1.54 -18.15
CA ASP A 116 -0.54 -0.23 -18.47
C ASP A 116 -1.88 0.03 -17.78
N HIS A 117 -2.64 -1.01 -17.46
CA HIS A 117 -3.93 -0.86 -16.77
C HIS A 117 -3.76 -0.68 -15.25
N ALA A 118 -2.62 -1.12 -14.68
CA ALA A 118 -2.39 -1.06 -13.25
C ALA A 118 -2.22 0.38 -12.76
N PHE A 119 -2.83 0.68 -11.62
CA PHE A 119 -2.58 1.90 -10.88
C PHE A 119 -1.70 1.64 -9.66
N VAL A 120 -1.03 2.68 -9.21
CA VAL A 120 -0.03 2.63 -8.15
C VAL A 120 -0.40 3.59 -7.05
N THR A 121 -0.25 3.17 -5.80
CA THR A 121 -0.44 4.07 -4.66
C THR A 121 0.68 3.93 -3.64
N SER A 122 0.95 5.00 -2.89
CA SER A 122 1.84 4.97 -1.74
C SER A 122 1.05 5.12 -0.44
N ASN A 123 1.40 4.31 0.56
CA ASN A 123 0.88 4.44 1.92
C ASN A 123 1.77 5.36 2.78
N THR A 124 2.52 6.27 2.17
CA THR A 124 3.30 7.27 2.91
C THR A 124 2.42 8.04 3.88
N SER A 125 2.99 8.42 5.02
CA SER A 125 2.29 9.21 6.04
C SER A 125 2.64 10.69 6.00
N SER A 126 3.74 11.06 5.34
CA SER A 126 4.30 12.41 5.43
C SER A 126 4.95 12.95 4.16
N ILE A 127 5.45 12.07 3.29
CA ILE A 127 6.13 12.50 2.06
C ILE A 127 5.08 12.99 1.06
N PRO A 128 5.22 14.21 0.50
CA PRO A 128 4.32 14.69 -0.55
C PRO A 128 4.25 13.72 -1.74
N ILE A 129 3.03 13.43 -2.20
CA ILE A 129 2.78 12.48 -3.28
C ILE A 129 3.42 12.96 -4.58
N SER A 130 3.39 14.26 -4.83
CA SER A 130 4.03 14.91 -5.98
C SER A 130 5.54 14.62 -6.06
N LEU A 131 6.25 14.60 -4.92
CA LEU A 131 7.69 14.27 -4.89
C LEU A 131 7.97 12.79 -5.18
N LEU A 132 7.06 11.89 -4.83
CA LEU A 132 7.22 10.46 -5.06
C LEU A 132 7.13 10.09 -6.54
N CYS A 133 6.35 10.81 -7.32
CA CYS A 133 6.20 10.57 -8.78
C CYS A 133 7.03 11.52 -9.64
N GLU A 134 7.88 12.36 -9.04
CA GLU A 134 8.79 13.22 -9.78
C GLU A 134 9.69 12.40 -10.71
N GLY A 135 9.84 12.86 -11.97
CA GLY A 135 10.64 12.18 -12.99
C GLY A 135 9.99 10.94 -13.60
N ARG A 136 8.77 10.56 -13.21
CA ARG A 136 8.02 9.45 -13.82
C ARG A 136 7.26 9.92 -15.05
N SER A 137 6.88 8.98 -15.93
CA SER A 137 6.11 9.26 -17.14
C SER A 137 4.71 9.79 -16.81
N ASP A 138 4.07 10.44 -17.79
CA ASP A 138 2.69 10.92 -17.63
C ASP A 138 1.69 9.77 -17.41
N ASN A 139 1.95 8.61 -18.01
CA ASN A 139 1.14 7.40 -17.77
C ASN A 139 1.24 6.94 -16.30
N PHE A 140 2.46 6.95 -15.73
CA PHE A 140 2.63 6.61 -14.31
C PHE A 140 1.93 7.64 -13.44
N LYS A 141 2.17 8.93 -13.65
CA LYS A 141 1.62 10.02 -12.86
C LYS A 141 0.09 10.03 -12.87
N SER A 142 -0.54 9.86 -14.03
CA SER A 142 -1.99 9.83 -14.13
C SER A 142 -2.62 8.68 -13.33
N LYS A 143 -1.89 7.58 -13.13
CA LYS A 143 -2.33 6.39 -12.38
C LYS A 143 -1.69 6.27 -11.00
N PHE A 144 -1.23 7.39 -10.43
CA PHE A 144 -0.58 7.43 -9.13
C PHE A 144 -1.29 8.38 -8.17
N CYS A 145 -1.41 7.97 -6.89
CA CYS A 145 -1.88 8.81 -5.79
C CYS A 145 -1.43 8.23 -4.44
N GLY A 146 -1.68 8.95 -3.36
CA GLY A 146 -1.57 8.41 -2.00
C GLY A 146 -2.83 7.64 -1.60
N THR A 147 -2.65 6.54 -0.88
CA THR A 147 -3.72 5.83 -0.16
C THR A 147 -3.25 5.51 1.24
N HIS A 148 -3.65 6.31 2.20
CA HIS A 148 -3.15 6.21 3.56
C HIS A 148 -4.12 5.45 4.46
N PHE A 149 -3.72 4.22 4.80
CA PHE A 149 -4.38 3.38 5.79
C PHE A 149 -3.86 3.70 7.18
N PHE A 150 -4.71 3.52 8.19
CA PHE A 150 -4.35 3.66 9.60
C PHE A 150 -4.22 2.29 10.28
N ASN A 151 -3.29 2.21 11.23
CA ASN A 151 -3.01 0.97 11.98
C ASN A 151 -4.03 0.75 13.11
N PRO A 152 -4.67 -0.41 13.21
CA PRO A 152 -4.60 -1.58 12.32
C PRO A 152 -5.51 -1.41 11.08
N PRO A 153 -5.04 -1.72 9.85
CA PRO A 153 -5.77 -1.46 8.61
C PRO A 153 -7.18 -2.07 8.55
N ARG A 154 -7.41 -3.23 9.15
CA ARG A 154 -8.73 -3.85 9.21
C ARG A 154 -9.71 -3.06 10.07
N TYR A 155 -9.27 -2.51 11.19
CA TYR A 155 -10.13 -1.98 12.25
C TYR A 155 -10.37 -0.49 12.13
N LEU A 156 -9.33 0.29 11.79
CA LEU A 156 -9.51 1.72 11.61
C LEU A 156 -10.20 2.00 10.28
N ARG A 157 -11.30 2.72 10.37
CA ARG A 157 -12.14 3.01 9.21
C ARG A 157 -11.61 4.13 8.34
N LEU A 158 -10.83 5.06 8.89
CA LEU A 158 -10.28 6.18 8.12
C LEU A 158 -9.37 5.66 7.01
N PHE A 159 -9.62 6.14 5.79
CA PHE A 159 -8.84 5.87 4.59
C PHE A 159 -8.71 7.16 3.81
N GLU A 160 -7.50 7.70 3.75
CA GLU A 160 -7.23 8.94 3.05
C GLU A 160 -6.80 8.65 1.62
N VAL A 161 -7.41 9.34 0.66
CA VAL A 161 -7.01 9.34 -0.75
C VAL A 161 -6.40 10.70 -1.06
N ILE A 162 -5.15 10.72 -1.51
CA ILE A 162 -4.36 11.93 -1.70
C ILE A 162 -3.92 12.01 -3.17
N PRO A 163 -4.67 12.72 -4.04
CA PRO A 163 -4.23 12.99 -5.41
C PRO A 163 -3.09 14.01 -5.43
N HIS A 164 -2.28 13.95 -6.47
CA HIS A 164 -1.44 15.07 -6.90
C HIS A 164 -2.00 15.69 -8.20
N THR A 165 -1.34 16.72 -8.73
CA THR A 165 -1.86 17.54 -9.83
C THR A 165 -2.20 16.73 -11.09
N ASP A 166 -1.40 15.68 -11.38
CA ASP A 166 -1.54 14.89 -12.61
C ASP A 166 -2.33 13.59 -12.40
N SER A 167 -2.86 13.33 -11.19
CA SER A 167 -3.69 12.14 -10.92
C SER A 167 -4.98 12.17 -11.72
N ASP A 168 -5.35 11.05 -12.37
CA ASP A 168 -6.60 10.91 -13.12
C ASP A 168 -7.81 11.02 -12.16
N PRO A 169 -8.72 11.98 -12.36
CA PRO A 169 -9.91 12.12 -11.52
C PRO A 169 -10.78 10.86 -11.49
N SER A 170 -10.77 10.04 -12.54
CA SER A 170 -11.52 8.78 -12.59
C SER A 170 -10.93 7.72 -11.65
N LEU A 171 -9.61 7.69 -11.49
CA LEU A 171 -8.94 6.85 -10.49
C LEU A 171 -9.31 7.28 -9.07
N ILE A 172 -9.30 8.58 -8.81
CA ILE A 172 -9.63 9.12 -7.49
C ILE A 172 -11.09 8.79 -7.12
N SER A 173 -12.01 9.01 -8.05
CA SER A 173 -13.44 8.66 -7.85
C SER A 173 -13.62 7.16 -7.60
N PHE A 174 -12.90 6.32 -8.36
CA PHE A 174 -12.91 4.88 -8.15
C PHE A 174 -12.40 4.49 -6.76
N LEU A 175 -11.26 5.04 -6.32
CA LEU A 175 -10.67 4.72 -5.01
C LEU A 175 -11.55 5.18 -3.84
N MET A 176 -12.23 6.32 -3.98
CA MET A 176 -13.20 6.80 -2.99
C MET A 176 -14.35 5.80 -2.84
N GLU A 177 -14.98 5.39 -3.94
CA GLU A 177 -16.07 4.41 -3.93
C GLU A 177 -15.58 3.02 -3.46
N PHE A 178 -14.44 2.56 -3.97
CA PHE A 178 -13.86 1.27 -3.62
C PHE A 178 -13.50 1.20 -2.12
N GLY A 179 -12.97 2.27 -1.57
CA GLY A 179 -12.68 2.39 -0.15
C GLY A 179 -13.94 2.26 0.70
N ASP A 180 -14.98 2.97 0.36
CA ASP A 180 -16.25 2.95 1.13
C ASP A 180 -16.99 1.62 0.96
N VAL A 181 -17.18 1.15 -0.27
CA VAL A 181 -18.08 0.03 -0.58
C VAL A 181 -17.40 -1.32 -0.39
N ILE A 182 -16.16 -1.47 -0.89
CA ILE A 182 -15.47 -2.76 -0.90
C ILE A 182 -14.58 -2.94 0.33
N LEU A 183 -13.77 -1.92 0.66
CA LEU A 183 -12.89 -2.01 1.82
C LEU A 183 -13.61 -1.72 3.15
N GLY A 184 -14.86 -1.24 3.13
CA GLY A 184 -15.63 -0.91 4.33
C GLY A 184 -15.02 0.23 5.14
N LYS A 185 -14.36 1.16 4.45
CA LYS A 185 -13.72 2.34 5.04
C LYS A 185 -14.66 3.54 5.12
N GLN A 186 -14.18 4.59 5.71
CA GLN A 186 -14.66 5.96 5.55
C GLN A 186 -13.58 6.73 4.80
N THR A 187 -13.81 6.94 3.52
CA THR A 187 -12.82 7.49 2.63
C THR A 187 -12.87 9.01 2.64
N VAL A 188 -11.72 9.65 2.76
CA VAL A 188 -11.59 11.10 2.81
C VAL A 188 -10.62 11.55 1.72
N LEU A 189 -11.07 12.50 0.90
CA LEU A 189 -10.21 13.14 -0.10
C LEU A 189 -9.32 14.19 0.61
N CYS A 190 -8.02 14.04 0.50
CA CYS A 190 -7.04 14.90 1.14
C CYS A 190 -6.25 15.70 0.10
N LYS A 191 -5.76 16.87 0.52
CA LYS A 191 -4.73 17.60 -0.24
C LYS A 191 -3.37 16.96 -0.02
N ASP A 192 -2.49 17.05 -1.03
CA ASP A 192 -1.08 16.64 -0.94
C ASP A 192 -0.28 17.62 -0.07
N THR A 193 -0.52 17.54 1.24
CA THR A 193 0.16 18.34 2.26
C THR A 193 0.73 17.42 3.34
N PRO A 194 1.92 17.71 3.92
CA PRO A 194 2.55 16.84 4.90
C PRO A 194 1.61 16.48 6.07
N GLY A 195 1.52 15.16 6.36
CA GLY A 195 0.65 14.63 7.42
C GLY A 195 -0.84 14.58 7.07
N PHE A 196 -1.23 14.98 5.85
CA PHE A 196 -2.60 14.95 5.32
C PHE A 196 -3.64 15.53 6.28
N ILE A 197 -4.71 14.80 6.65
CA ILE A 197 -5.73 15.26 7.61
C ILE A 197 -5.56 14.56 8.96
N GLY A 198 -5.55 13.23 9.00
CA GLY A 198 -5.58 12.46 10.24
C GLY A 198 -4.35 12.69 11.12
N ASN A 199 -3.15 12.63 10.54
CA ASN A 199 -1.93 12.88 11.31
C ASN A 199 -1.80 14.32 11.76
N ARG A 200 -2.24 15.30 10.97
CA ARG A 200 -2.24 16.73 11.38
C ARG A 200 -3.14 16.95 12.57
N ILE A 201 -4.34 16.37 12.58
CA ILE A 201 -5.25 16.45 13.74
C ILE A 201 -4.62 15.78 14.95
N GLY A 202 -4.05 14.58 14.78
CA GLY A 202 -3.38 13.84 15.85
C GLY A 202 -2.22 14.61 16.48
N VAL A 203 -1.36 15.23 15.67
CA VAL A 203 -0.25 16.06 16.15
C VAL A 203 -0.77 17.30 16.88
N MET A 204 -1.78 17.99 16.35
CA MET A 204 -2.38 19.15 17.04
C MET A 204 -2.92 18.77 18.42
N LEU A 205 -3.67 17.68 18.52
CA LEU A 205 -4.21 17.20 19.80
C LEU A 205 -3.11 16.81 20.78
N SER A 206 -2.02 16.20 20.32
CA SER A 206 -0.85 15.90 21.14
C SER A 206 -0.19 17.15 21.70
N LEU A 207 -0.05 18.21 20.88
CA LEU A 207 0.57 19.47 21.31
C LEU A 207 -0.26 20.22 22.36
N ILE A 208 -1.60 20.12 22.31
CA ILE A 208 -2.49 20.75 23.31
C ILE A 208 -2.34 20.08 24.69
N HIS A 209 -1.91 18.81 24.75
CA HIS A 209 -1.72 18.08 26.02
C HIS A 209 -0.34 18.26 26.65
N ILE A 210 0.60 18.90 25.95
CA ILE A 210 1.98 19.10 26.41
C ILE A 210 2.17 20.50 27.05
N SER A 211 1.17 21.37 26.95
CA SER A 211 1.18 22.74 27.53
C SER A 211 0.55 22.82 28.91
#